data_5128c74272870e7b662ce27c599e91d4
#
_entry.id   5128c74272870e7b662ce27c599e91d4
#
_cell.length_a   1.000
_cell.length_b   1.000
_cell.length_c   1.000
_cell.angle_alpha   90.00
_cell.angle_beta   90.00
_cell.angle_gamma   90.00
#
_symmetry.space_group_name_H-M   'P 1'
#
loop_
_entity.id
_entity.type
_entity.pdbx_description
1 polymer ?
#
loop_
_entity_poly.entity_id
_entity_poly.type
_entity_poly.pdbx_seq_one_letter_code
_entity_poly.pdbx_strand_id
1 'polypeptide(L)'
;MQSKRIPDRAAAYALLTQGLESPETVMYVSHSRHVGDLAALIAGELGLDAEYAAVLGYLHDIGRRIDSPNHMYAGYKYLTDEGCGDYAFICLTHSFLNNDVSLTCARPLSPQSEGYDTVKRFVETHENTDYDRIIQVCDLLCLHSGGATLEDRIADIESRKGTHARSPEHRAAAIAQKAALEARLGHSIYDFYPRLPA
;
A
#
# COMPACT_ATOMS: atom_id res chain seq x y z
N MET A 1 -3.39 11.97 -23.23
CA MET A 1 -4.51 12.52 -22.43
C MET A 1 -3.96 12.91 -21.06
N GLN A 2 -4.42 14.02 -20.50
CA GLN A 2 -4.03 14.40 -19.15
C GLN A 2 -4.72 13.45 -18.15
N SER A 3 -3.99 12.99 -17.12
CA SER A 3 -4.54 12.08 -16.11
C SER A 3 -5.68 12.76 -15.34
N LYS A 4 -6.72 11.99 -15.03
CA LYS A 4 -7.85 12.46 -14.22
C LYS A 4 -7.37 12.64 -12.77
N ARG A 5 -7.52 13.82 -12.25
CA ARG A 5 -7.15 14.12 -10.86
C ARG A 5 -8.19 13.54 -9.89
N ILE A 6 -7.71 12.84 -8.86
CA ILE A 6 -8.48 12.47 -7.68
C ILE A 6 -8.21 13.54 -6.62
N PRO A 7 -9.18 14.40 -6.30
CA PRO A 7 -8.90 15.63 -5.56
C PRO A 7 -8.57 15.39 -4.08
N ASP A 8 -9.16 14.38 -3.47
CA ASP A 8 -9.06 14.11 -2.04
C ASP A 8 -9.39 12.67 -1.68
N ARG A 9 -9.24 12.33 -0.41
CA ARG A 9 -9.55 10.99 0.14
C ARG A 9 -11.00 10.59 0.01
N ALA A 10 -11.95 11.53 -0.02
CA ALA A 10 -13.37 11.21 -0.19
C ALA A 10 -13.63 10.69 -1.61
N ALA A 11 -13.02 11.31 -2.62
CA ALA A 11 -13.09 10.85 -4.01
C ALA A 11 -12.37 9.50 -4.18
N ALA A 12 -11.23 9.29 -3.53
CA ALA A 12 -10.52 8.00 -3.53
C ALA A 12 -11.36 6.90 -2.87
N TYR A 13 -12.03 7.21 -1.75
CA TYR A 13 -12.94 6.28 -1.07
C TYR A 13 -14.13 5.91 -1.95
N ALA A 14 -14.73 6.89 -2.61
CA ALA A 14 -15.83 6.63 -3.55
C ALA A 14 -15.41 5.69 -4.70
N LEU A 15 -14.18 5.86 -5.21
CA LEU A 15 -13.62 4.99 -6.24
C LEU A 15 -13.33 3.59 -5.69
N LEU A 16 -12.73 3.49 -4.48
CA LEU A 16 -12.43 2.23 -3.80
C LEU A 16 -13.69 1.39 -3.55
N THR A 17 -14.79 2.04 -3.22
CA THR A 17 -16.06 1.39 -2.82
C THR A 17 -17.09 1.29 -3.93
N GLN A 18 -16.78 1.78 -5.11
CA GLN A 18 -17.69 1.78 -6.25
C GLN A 18 -18.26 0.38 -6.54
N GLY A 19 -19.58 0.25 -6.53
CA GLY A 19 -20.28 -1.01 -6.79
C GLY A 19 -20.35 -1.99 -5.61
N LEU A 20 -19.86 -1.62 -4.43
CA LEU A 20 -20.02 -2.41 -3.19
C LEU A 20 -21.33 -2.02 -2.49
N GLU A 21 -22.10 -3.03 -2.06
CA GLU A 21 -23.37 -2.80 -1.32
C GLU A 21 -23.11 -2.41 0.14
N SER A 22 -22.11 -3.02 0.78
CA SER A 22 -21.74 -2.79 2.19
C SER A 22 -20.22 -2.65 2.34
N PRO A 23 -19.63 -1.54 1.86
CA PRO A 23 -18.18 -1.38 1.82
C PRO A 23 -17.50 -1.46 3.20
N GLU A 24 -18.21 -1.09 4.27
CA GLU A 24 -17.71 -1.13 5.65
C GLU A 24 -17.44 -2.55 6.15
N THR A 25 -18.07 -3.56 5.55
CA THR A 25 -17.83 -4.98 5.89
C THR A 25 -16.70 -5.61 5.10
N VAL A 26 -16.15 -4.89 4.12
CA VAL A 26 -15.12 -5.40 3.22
C VAL A 26 -13.73 -5.12 3.80
N MET A 27 -13.02 -6.14 4.23
CA MET A 27 -11.74 -6.04 4.96
C MET A 27 -10.69 -5.21 4.24
N TYR A 28 -10.55 -5.33 2.91
CA TYR A 28 -9.55 -4.54 2.18
C TYR A 28 -9.91 -3.05 2.12
N VAL A 29 -11.19 -2.70 2.17
CA VAL A 29 -11.65 -1.30 2.20
C VAL A 29 -11.24 -0.65 3.52
N SER A 30 -11.56 -1.29 4.65
CA SER A 30 -11.17 -0.80 5.98
C SER A 30 -9.64 -0.73 6.13
N HIS A 31 -8.92 -1.75 5.64
CA HIS A 31 -7.46 -1.75 5.60
C HIS A 31 -6.92 -0.56 4.80
N SER A 32 -7.40 -0.35 3.57
CA SER A 32 -6.93 0.75 2.71
C SER A 32 -7.21 2.13 3.32
N ARG A 33 -8.35 2.29 4.03
CA ARG A 33 -8.61 3.52 4.81
C ARG A 33 -7.53 3.75 5.85
N HIS A 34 -7.27 2.75 6.72
CA HIS A 34 -6.25 2.90 7.77
C HIS A 34 -4.86 3.18 7.20
N VAL A 35 -4.48 2.53 6.09
CA VAL A 35 -3.22 2.80 5.39
C VAL A 35 -3.17 4.26 4.93
N GLY A 36 -4.22 4.76 4.27
CA GLY A 36 -4.26 6.13 3.78
C GLY A 36 -4.31 7.17 4.90
N ASP A 37 -5.06 6.92 5.97
CA ASP A 37 -5.16 7.85 7.10
C ASP A 37 -3.82 7.92 7.86
N LEU A 38 -3.12 6.80 8.07
CA LEU A 38 -1.78 6.78 8.65
C LEU A 38 -0.76 7.47 7.72
N ALA A 39 -0.83 7.21 6.41
CA ALA A 39 0.05 7.83 5.43
C ALA A 39 -0.10 9.36 5.41
N ALA A 40 -1.34 9.86 5.52
CA ALA A 40 -1.60 11.30 5.60
C ALA A 40 -0.96 11.94 6.84
N LEU A 41 -1.05 11.28 8.00
CA LEU A 41 -0.43 11.78 9.23
C LEU A 41 1.09 11.87 9.12
N ILE A 42 1.72 10.82 8.58
CA ILE A 42 3.18 10.77 8.36
C ILE A 42 3.60 11.82 7.33
N ALA A 43 2.93 11.86 6.18
CA ALA A 43 3.24 12.81 5.10
C ALA A 43 3.11 14.26 5.57
N GLY A 44 2.03 14.58 6.31
CA GLY A 44 1.81 15.93 6.83
C GLY A 44 2.91 16.38 7.81
N GLU A 45 3.39 15.49 8.67
CA GLU A 45 4.47 15.81 9.61
C GLU A 45 5.83 15.94 8.90
N LEU A 46 6.03 15.22 7.82
CA LEU A 46 7.22 15.36 6.96
C LEU A 46 7.14 16.55 5.99
N GLY A 47 6.07 17.37 6.03
CA GLY A 47 5.89 18.51 5.15
C GLY A 47 5.52 18.15 3.70
N LEU A 48 5.03 16.92 3.48
CA LEU A 48 4.55 16.42 2.19
C LEU A 48 3.03 16.66 2.04
N ASP A 49 2.49 16.45 0.84
CA ASP A 49 1.05 16.53 0.60
C ASP A 49 0.32 15.35 1.28
N ALA A 50 -0.34 15.64 2.40
CA ALA A 50 -1.07 14.67 3.21
C ALA A 50 -2.29 14.09 2.48
N GLU A 51 -3.01 14.89 1.68
CA GLU A 51 -4.16 14.40 0.92
C GLU A 51 -3.72 13.48 -0.22
N TYR A 52 -2.62 13.81 -0.90
CA TYR A 52 -2.07 12.92 -1.91
C TYR A 52 -1.63 11.59 -1.31
N ALA A 53 -0.96 11.60 -0.15
CA ALA A 53 -0.60 10.38 0.57
C ALA A 53 -1.83 9.55 0.96
N ALA A 54 -2.90 10.21 1.46
CA ALA A 54 -4.16 9.53 1.76
C ALA A 54 -4.76 8.86 0.53
N VAL A 55 -4.84 9.57 -0.60
CA VAL A 55 -5.36 9.05 -1.86
C VAL A 55 -4.59 7.81 -2.31
N LEU A 56 -3.26 7.85 -2.28
CA LEU A 56 -2.43 6.70 -2.63
C LEU A 56 -2.69 5.50 -1.71
N GLY A 57 -2.78 5.73 -0.39
CA GLY A 57 -3.08 4.68 0.57
C GLY A 57 -4.48 4.07 0.38
N TYR A 58 -5.50 4.87 0.07
CA TYR A 58 -6.84 4.37 -0.23
C TYR A 58 -6.87 3.51 -1.50
N LEU A 59 -6.00 3.77 -2.46
CA LEU A 59 -6.03 3.12 -3.77
C LEU A 59 -5.03 1.96 -3.93
N HIS A 60 -4.04 1.80 -3.01
CA HIS A 60 -2.96 0.82 -3.19
C HIS A 60 -3.46 -0.61 -3.45
N ASP A 61 -4.54 -1.00 -2.80
CA ASP A 61 -5.15 -2.33 -2.83
C ASP A 61 -6.45 -2.41 -3.66
N ILE A 62 -6.79 -1.37 -4.45
CA ILE A 62 -8.05 -1.30 -5.21
C ILE A 62 -8.26 -2.49 -6.15
N GLY A 63 -7.20 -3.11 -6.61
CA GLY A 63 -7.26 -4.28 -7.50
C GLY A 63 -7.81 -5.54 -6.82
N ARG A 64 -7.88 -5.60 -5.47
CA ARG A 64 -8.43 -6.77 -4.76
C ARG A 64 -9.90 -7.03 -5.07
N ARG A 65 -10.64 -6.02 -5.48
CA ARG A 65 -12.01 -6.14 -5.94
C ARG A 65 -12.15 -6.85 -7.30
N ILE A 66 -11.06 -6.92 -8.07
CA ILE A 66 -11.04 -7.45 -9.45
C ILE A 66 -10.36 -8.81 -9.47
N ASP A 67 -9.10 -8.86 -9.02
CA ASP A 67 -8.29 -10.09 -8.94
C ASP A 67 -7.42 -10.04 -7.67
N SER A 68 -7.93 -10.61 -6.58
CA SER A 68 -7.26 -10.55 -5.28
C SER A 68 -5.87 -11.18 -5.26
N PRO A 69 -5.60 -12.31 -5.93
CA PRO A 69 -4.25 -12.86 -6.04
C PRO A 69 -3.27 -11.97 -6.81
N ASN A 70 -3.74 -11.26 -7.83
CA ASN A 70 -2.93 -10.42 -8.72
C ASN A 70 -3.32 -8.94 -8.63
N HIS A 71 -3.71 -8.49 -7.41
CA HIS A 71 -4.28 -7.16 -7.18
C HIS A 71 -3.37 -6.00 -7.63
N MET A 72 -2.04 -6.19 -7.61
CA MET A 72 -1.10 -5.17 -8.05
C MET A 72 -1.35 -4.78 -9.51
N TYR A 73 -1.30 -5.76 -10.42
CA TYR A 73 -1.53 -5.51 -11.84
C TYR A 73 -3.00 -5.13 -12.15
N ALA A 74 -3.95 -5.80 -11.51
CA ALA A 74 -5.37 -5.50 -11.68
C ALA A 74 -5.72 -4.07 -11.26
N GLY A 75 -5.17 -3.58 -10.15
CA GLY A 75 -5.33 -2.20 -9.68
C GLY A 75 -4.68 -1.18 -10.60
N TYR A 76 -3.44 -1.45 -11.01
CA TYR A 76 -2.73 -0.61 -11.98
C TYR A 76 -3.52 -0.45 -13.28
N LYS A 77 -3.98 -1.57 -13.84
CA LYS A 77 -4.76 -1.57 -15.07
C LYS A 77 -6.08 -0.81 -14.89
N TYR A 78 -6.81 -1.08 -13.80
CA TYR A 78 -8.08 -0.42 -13.50
C TYR A 78 -7.92 1.11 -13.41
N LEU A 79 -6.96 1.60 -12.61
CA LEU A 79 -6.73 3.04 -12.47
C LEU A 79 -6.28 3.69 -13.78
N THR A 80 -5.51 2.98 -14.59
CA THR A 80 -5.08 3.45 -15.91
C THR A 80 -6.27 3.57 -16.86
N ASP A 81 -7.14 2.55 -16.92
CA ASP A 81 -8.35 2.51 -17.75
C ASP A 81 -9.37 3.60 -17.34
N GLU A 82 -9.48 3.89 -16.03
CA GLU A 82 -10.29 5.00 -15.49
C GLU A 82 -9.68 6.39 -15.75
N GLY A 83 -8.50 6.46 -16.36
CA GLY A 83 -7.79 7.71 -16.63
C GLY A 83 -7.07 8.29 -15.41
N CYS A 84 -6.88 7.52 -14.34
CA CYS A 84 -6.21 7.89 -13.09
C CYS A 84 -4.76 7.39 -13.05
N GLY A 85 -4.06 7.39 -14.18
CA GLY A 85 -2.72 6.80 -14.33
C GLY A 85 -1.66 7.37 -13.39
N ASP A 86 -1.77 8.65 -13.00
CA ASP A 86 -0.84 9.31 -12.08
C ASP A 86 -0.85 8.70 -10.65
N TYR A 87 -1.87 7.90 -10.32
CA TYR A 87 -1.99 7.21 -9.04
C TYR A 87 -1.75 5.70 -9.18
N ALA A 88 -1.75 5.17 -10.40
CA ALA A 88 -1.73 3.74 -10.66
C ALA A 88 -0.43 3.06 -10.21
N PHE A 89 0.69 3.80 -10.21
CA PHE A 89 2.01 3.27 -9.82
C PHE A 89 2.01 2.65 -8.43
N ILE A 90 1.22 3.20 -7.49
CA ILE A 90 1.20 2.71 -6.10
C ILE A 90 0.69 1.27 -6.00
N CYS A 91 -0.22 0.86 -6.91
CA CYS A 91 -0.66 -0.52 -6.98
C CYS A 91 0.50 -1.46 -7.30
N LEU A 92 1.49 -1.01 -8.08
CA LEU A 92 2.65 -1.82 -8.47
C LEU A 92 3.76 -1.81 -7.42
N THR A 93 3.92 -0.73 -6.64
CA THR A 93 5.10 -0.53 -5.78
C THR A 93 4.87 -0.91 -4.32
N HIS A 94 3.62 -0.83 -3.82
CA HIS A 94 3.33 -0.95 -2.38
C HIS A 94 3.80 -2.26 -1.74
N SER A 95 3.79 -3.37 -2.48
CA SER A 95 4.09 -4.71 -1.96
C SER A 95 5.56 -5.11 -2.05
N PHE A 96 6.41 -4.33 -2.74
CA PHE A 96 7.76 -4.75 -3.10
C PHE A 96 8.82 -3.82 -2.50
N LEU A 97 9.45 -4.28 -1.41
CA LEU A 97 10.53 -3.51 -0.79
C LEU A 97 11.79 -3.52 -1.64
N ASN A 98 12.59 -2.48 -1.52
CA ASN A 98 13.89 -2.33 -2.20
C ASN A 98 13.83 -2.51 -3.73
N ASN A 99 12.70 -2.20 -4.36
CA ASN A 99 12.49 -2.35 -5.81
C ASN A 99 12.72 -3.78 -6.32
N ASP A 100 12.37 -4.79 -5.53
CA ASP A 100 12.59 -6.19 -5.84
C ASP A 100 11.26 -6.96 -5.75
N VAL A 101 10.75 -7.43 -6.89
CA VAL A 101 9.48 -8.17 -6.99
C VAL A 101 9.46 -9.50 -6.23
N SER A 102 10.62 -9.99 -5.81
CA SER A 102 10.74 -11.19 -4.98
C SER A 102 10.82 -10.87 -3.49
N LEU A 103 10.96 -9.60 -3.11
CA LEU A 103 11.03 -9.13 -1.72
C LEU A 103 9.68 -8.63 -1.26
N THR A 104 8.78 -9.55 -1.02
CA THR A 104 7.39 -9.32 -0.58
C THR A 104 7.08 -10.12 0.69
N CYS A 105 6.14 -9.64 1.49
CA CYS A 105 5.70 -10.32 2.72
C CYS A 105 4.93 -11.62 2.43
N ALA A 106 4.22 -11.67 1.29
CA ALA A 106 3.46 -12.84 0.85
C ALA A 106 4.28 -13.67 -0.16
N ARG A 107 3.63 -14.66 -0.77
CA ARG A 107 4.25 -15.41 -1.87
C ARG A 107 4.67 -14.45 -2.98
N PRO A 108 5.89 -14.61 -3.54
CA PRO A 108 6.32 -13.85 -4.70
C PRO A 108 5.33 -13.96 -5.86
N LEU A 109 5.21 -12.88 -6.63
CA LEU A 109 4.37 -12.88 -7.83
C LEU A 109 4.88 -13.97 -8.79
N SER A 110 3.96 -14.79 -9.28
CA SER A 110 4.30 -15.87 -10.23
C SER A 110 4.70 -15.27 -11.59
N PRO A 111 5.79 -15.75 -12.20
CA PRO A 111 6.15 -15.37 -13.57
C PRO A 111 5.05 -15.68 -14.61
N GLN A 112 4.11 -16.56 -14.28
CA GLN A 112 2.95 -16.90 -15.12
C GLN A 112 1.73 -16.02 -14.87
N SER A 113 1.78 -15.11 -13.88
CA SER A 113 0.69 -14.17 -13.62
C SER A 113 0.54 -13.17 -14.76
N GLU A 114 -0.70 -12.80 -15.07
CA GLU A 114 -0.97 -11.73 -16.01
C GLU A 114 -0.23 -10.45 -15.57
N GLY A 115 0.43 -9.78 -16.51
CA GLY A 115 1.14 -8.53 -16.25
C GLY A 115 2.46 -8.66 -15.48
N TYR A 116 2.95 -9.88 -15.20
CA TYR A 116 4.21 -10.08 -14.45
C TYR A 116 5.36 -9.23 -14.98
N ASP A 117 5.61 -9.27 -16.31
CA ASP A 117 6.71 -8.51 -16.92
C ASP A 117 6.52 -6.99 -16.78
N THR A 118 5.27 -6.53 -16.78
CA THR A 118 4.93 -5.11 -16.55
C THR A 118 5.24 -4.72 -15.11
N VAL A 119 4.77 -5.52 -14.13
CA VAL A 119 5.05 -5.29 -12.71
C VAL A 119 6.54 -5.31 -12.45
N LYS A 120 7.22 -6.37 -12.90
CA LYS A 120 8.66 -6.55 -12.70
C LYS A 120 9.47 -5.38 -13.25
N ARG A 121 9.27 -5.05 -14.54
CA ARG A 121 9.98 -3.94 -15.19
C ARG A 121 9.71 -2.63 -14.47
N PHE A 122 8.45 -2.35 -14.10
CA PHE A 122 8.11 -1.12 -13.42
C PHE A 122 8.82 -1.03 -12.06
N VAL A 123 8.67 -2.05 -11.21
CA VAL A 123 9.28 -2.08 -9.88
C VAL A 123 10.80 -1.94 -9.93
N GLU A 124 11.47 -2.66 -10.85
CA GLU A 124 12.93 -2.64 -10.96
C GLU A 124 13.49 -1.33 -11.53
N THR A 125 12.68 -0.53 -12.24
CA THR A 125 13.13 0.73 -12.87
C THR A 125 12.55 1.98 -12.23
N HIS A 126 11.55 1.83 -11.34
CA HIS A 126 10.92 2.95 -10.64
C HIS A 126 11.83 3.49 -9.54
N GLU A 127 12.02 4.79 -9.50
CA GLU A 127 12.68 5.45 -8.37
C GLU A 127 11.63 5.71 -7.28
N ASN A 128 11.70 4.92 -6.19
CA ASN A 128 10.78 5.09 -5.07
C ASN A 128 10.85 6.51 -4.50
N THR A 129 9.71 7.16 -4.48
CA THR A 129 9.49 8.45 -3.83
C THR A 129 9.31 8.28 -2.32
N ASP A 130 9.19 9.39 -1.60
CA ASP A 130 8.78 9.36 -0.18
C ASP A 130 7.39 8.75 -0.02
N TYR A 131 6.48 8.99 -0.97
CA TYR A 131 5.12 8.42 -0.94
C TYR A 131 5.13 6.89 -1.07
N ASP A 132 5.94 6.33 -1.97
CA ASP A 132 6.10 4.87 -2.08
C ASP A 132 6.52 4.27 -0.74
N ARG A 133 7.56 4.83 -0.12
CA ARG A 133 8.09 4.35 1.16
C ARG A 133 7.10 4.49 2.31
N ILE A 134 6.36 5.59 2.35
CA ILE A 134 5.30 5.81 3.35
C ILE A 134 4.22 4.74 3.20
N ILE A 135 3.71 4.52 1.97
CA ILE A 135 2.64 3.54 1.75
C ILE A 135 3.13 2.11 2.03
N GLN A 136 4.34 1.74 1.60
CA GLN A 136 4.94 0.43 1.91
C GLN A 136 5.01 0.17 3.42
N VAL A 137 5.40 1.15 4.21
CA VAL A 137 5.44 1.03 5.67
C VAL A 137 4.03 1.00 6.26
N CYS A 138 3.13 1.89 5.83
CA CYS A 138 1.76 1.94 6.34
C CYS A 138 0.98 0.64 6.06
N ASP A 139 1.15 0.02 4.89
CA ASP A 139 0.55 -1.29 4.58
C ASP A 139 0.99 -2.38 5.58
N LEU A 140 2.27 -2.34 5.98
CA LEU A 140 2.84 -3.25 6.97
C LEU A 140 2.54 -2.87 8.43
N LEU A 141 1.82 -1.77 8.67
CA LEU A 141 1.45 -1.28 10.01
C LEU A 141 -0.06 -1.20 10.23
N CYS A 142 -0.87 -1.57 9.24
CA CYS A 142 -2.32 -1.51 9.32
C CYS A 142 -2.97 -2.88 9.13
N LEU A 143 -3.96 -3.16 9.97
CA LEU A 143 -4.97 -4.22 9.79
C LEU A 143 -6.27 -3.59 9.29
N HIS A 144 -7.25 -4.41 8.94
CA HIS A 144 -8.62 -3.95 8.69
C HIS A 144 -9.29 -3.38 9.95
N SER A 145 -8.79 -3.71 11.14
CA SER A 145 -9.29 -3.27 12.45
C SER A 145 -8.52 -2.08 13.04
N GLY A 146 -7.53 -1.52 12.33
CA GLY A 146 -6.72 -0.39 12.79
C GLY A 146 -5.21 -0.63 12.71
N GLY A 147 -4.45 0.20 13.44
CA GLY A 147 -2.99 0.07 13.51
C GLY A 147 -2.53 -1.20 14.24
N ALA A 148 -1.41 -1.76 13.80
CA ALA A 148 -0.77 -2.92 14.40
C ALA A 148 0.74 -2.69 14.54
N THR A 149 1.41 -3.46 15.41
CA THR A 149 2.87 -3.50 15.38
C THR A 149 3.35 -4.17 14.10
N LEU A 150 4.57 -3.85 13.66
CA LEU A 150 5.17 -4.47 12.48
C LEU A 150 5.25 -5.99 12.65
N GLU A 151 5.59 -6.44 13.85
CA GLU A 151 5.71 -7.84 14.22
C GLU A 151 4.36 -8.56 14.12
N ASP A 152 3.31 -7.98 14.69
CA ASP A 152 1.95 -8.57 14.67
C ASP A 152 1.41 -8.63 13.24
N ARG A 153 1.64 -7.58 12.45
CA ARG A 153 1.19 -7.54 11.05
C ARG A 153 1.90 -8.56 10.18
N ILE A 154 3.21 -8.71 10.32
CA ILE A 154 3.96 -9.72 9.57
C ILE A 154 3.50 -11.12 10.01
N ALA A 155 3.33 -11.36 11.30
CA ALA A 155 2.83 -12.65 11.82
C ALA A 155 1.42 -12.97 11.29
N ASP A 156 0.51 -11.99 11.22
CA ASP A 156 -0.82 -12.16 10.62
C ASP A 156 -0.72 -12.56 9.14
N ILE A 157 0.12 -11.88 8.35
CA ILE A 157 0.29 -12.22 6.93
C ILE A 157 0.89 -13.62 6.76
N GLU A 158 1.94 -13.94 7.50
CA GLU A 158 2.61 -15.25 7.44
C GLU A 158 1.68 -16.39 7.87
N SER A 159 0.81 -16.17 8.86
CA SER A 159 -0.17 -17.16 9.32
C SER A 159 -1.21 -17.51 8.24
N ARG A 160 -1.61 -16.52 7.43
CA ARG A 160 -2.62 -16.66 6.38
C ARG A 160 -2.05 -17.11 5.02
N LYS A 161 -0.84 -16.75 4.71
CA LYS A 161 -0.25 -16.91 3.37
C LYS A 161 1.02 -17.78 3.36
N GLY A 162 1.54 -18.13 4.53
CA GLY A 162 2.80 -18.87 4.71
C GLY A 162 4.03 -17.98 4.50
N THR A 163 5.19 -18.58 4.69
CA THR A 163 6.50 -17.97 4.49
C THR A 163 7.16 -18.49 3.20
N HIS A 164 8.19 -17.79 2.73
CA HIS A 164 9.04 -18.21 1.62
C HIS A 164 10.52 -17.96 1.95
N ALA A 165 11.43 -18.39 1.07
CA ALA A 165 12.88 -18.37 1.36
C ALA A 165 13.42 -16.96 1.70
N ARG A 166 12.79 -15.90 1.18
CA ARG A 166 13.21 -14.51 1.42
C ARG A 166 12.39 -13.77 2.49
N SER A 167 11.46 -14.44 3.20
CA SER A 167 10.69 -13.81 4.29
C SER A 167 11.60 -13.16 5.37
N PRO A 168 12.71 -13.76 5.80
CA PRO A 168 13.62 -13.09 6.75
C PRO A 168 14.24 -11.80 6.21
N GLU A 169 14.60 -11.78 4.92
CA GLU A 169 15.15 -10.60 4.25
C GLU A 169 14.09 -9.49 4.11
N HIS A 170 12.87 -9.87 3.73
CA HIS A 170 11.74 -8.93 3.69
C HIS A 170 11.50 -8.31 5.06
N ARG A 171 11.48 -9.11 6.14
CA ARG A 171 11.31 -8.62 7.52
C ARG A 171 12.41 -7.62 7.89
N ALA A 172 13.67 -7.92 7.59
CA ALA A 172 14.79 -7.01 7.84
C ALA A 172 14.64 -5.69 7.07
N ALA A 173 14.25 -5.75 5.80
CA ALA A 173 14.01 -4.56 4.98
C ALA A 173 12.84 -3.72 5.52
N ALA A 174 11.75 -4.34 5.96
CA ALA A 174 10.60 -3.66 6.57
C ALA A 174 10.99 -2.92 7.85
N ILE A 175 11.77 -3.56 8.74
CA ILE A 175 12.30 -2.95 9.96
C ILE A 175 13.18 -1.74 9.61
N ALA A 176 14.08 -1.89 8.66
CA ALA A 176 14.99 -0.82 8.25
C ALA A 176 14.23 0.38 7.64
N GLN A 177 13.23 0.12 6.82
CA GLN A 177 12.43 1.17 6.18
C GLN A 177 11.57 1.93 7.19
N LYS A 178 10.93 1.21 8.14
CA LYS A 178 10.21 1.83 9.26
C LYS A 178 11.14 2.71 10.08
N ALA A 179 12.31 2.18 10.49
CA ALA A 179 13.28 2.94 11.28
C ALA A 179 13.79 4.19 10.55
N ALA A 180 13.97 4.14 9.24
CA ALA A 180 14.37 5.30 8.44
C ALA A 180 13.29 6.40 8.42
N LEU A 181 12.01 6.04 8.37
CA LEU A 181 10.92 7.01 8.49
C LEU A 181 10.84 7.60 9.90
N GLU A 182 10.94 6.78 10.94
CA GLU A 182 10.94 7.24 12.34
C GLU A 182 12.13 8.17 12.65
N ALA A 183 13.29 7.91 12.08
CA ALA A 183 14.43 8.80 12.20
C ALA A 183 14.18 10.20 11.60
N ARG A 184 13.39 10.29 10.52
CA ARG A 184 12.98 11.57 9.92
C ARG A 184 11.89 12.27 10.73
N LEU A 185 10.97 11.50 11.34
CA LEU A 185 9.90 12.02 12.19
C LEU A 185 10.43 12.46 13.57
N GLY A 186 11.48 11.83 14.09
CA GLY A 186 12.01 12.08 15.41
C GLY A 186 11.25 11.35 16.53
N HIS A 187 10.26 10.54 16.19
CA HIS A 187 9.47 9.74 17.13
C HIS A 187 8.93 8.47 16.48
N SER A 188 8.24 7.62 17.26
CA SER A 188 7.67 6.37 16.73
C SER A 188 6.43 6.62 15.85
N ILE A 189 6.30 5.86 14.76
CA ILE A 189 5.08 5.86 13.93
C ILE A 189 3.87 5.40 14.75
N TYR A 190 4.06 4.56 15.76
CA TYR A 190 2.97 4.10 16.64
C TYR A 190 2.30 5.24 17.43
N ASP A 191 2.96 6.38 17.60
CA ASP A 191 2.40 7.56 18.27
C ASP A 191 1.25 8.20 17.49
N PHE A 192 1.11 7.86 16.21
CA PHE A 192 -0.04 8.29 15.40
C PHE A 192 -1.31 7.46 15.65
N TYR A 193 -1.22 6.24 16.17
CA TYR A 193 -2.37 5.34 16.29
C TYR A 193 -3.57 5.90 17.04
N PRO A 194 -3.41 6.65 18.16
CA PRO A 194 -4.55 7.28 18.83
C PRO A 194 -5.29 8.34 17.98
N ARG A 195 -4.68 8.78 16.88
CA ARG A 195 -5.24 9.78 15.94
C ARG A 195 -5.93 9.15 14.74
N LEU A 196 -5.80 7.83 14.57
CA LEU A 196 -6.48 7.13 13.47
C LEU A 196 -7.98 7.03 13.77
N PRO A 197 -8.84 7.21 12.75
CA PRO A 197 -10.27 6.97 12.89
C PRO A 197 -10.56 5.51 13.26
N ALA A 198 -11.58 5.31 14.08
CA ALA A 198 -12.08 3.97 14.39
C ALA A 198 -12.73 3.30 13.17
#